data_508e683aa16f7dbfc82d380705907a6d
#
_entry.id   508e683aa16f7dbfc82d380705907a6d
#
_cell.length_a   1.000
_cell.length_b   1.000
_cell.length_c   1.000
_cell.angle_alpha   90.00
_cell.angle_beta   90.00
_cell.angle_gamma   90.00
#
_symmetry.space_group_name_H-M   'P 1'
#
loop_
_entity.id
_entity.type
_entity.pdbx_description
1 polymer ?
#
loop_
_entity_poly.entity_id
_entity_poly.type
_entity_poly.pdbx_seq_one_letter_code
_entity_poly.pdbx_strand_id
1 'polypeptide(L)'
;MELNKPLAKYIDHTLLKPDATPEEIKKLCAEAREYGFASVCVNSCYAALASAELEGSGVEVCCVVGFPLGAMDMASKAIEARNAVAAGAQEIDMVMNVGRLKGVEYEYVRADIATVVQTAGVPVKVIIETCLLSDDEKRWACQIAEQAGAAFVKTSTGFSTGGATVEDVRLMRETVSEKVRVKAAGGIRDYKTAIAMIEAGADRLGASAGIAILKGAQE
;
A
#
# COMPACT_ATOMS: atom_id res chain seq x y z
N MET A 1 -19.90 13.51 6.04
CA MET A 1 -18.56 13.81 6.62
C MET A 1 -17.82 14.74 5.67
N GLU A 2 -17.17 15.77 6.18
CA GLU A 2 -16.27 16.60 5.37
C GLU A 2 -14.89 15.94 5.36
N LEU A 3 -14.35 15.66 4.16
CA LEU A 3 -13.02 15.08 4.02
C LEU A 3 -11.96 16.14 4.35
N ASN A 4 -10.90 15.77 5.05
CA ASN A 4 -9.81 16.69 5.42
C ASN A 4 -8.87 17.03 4.25
N LYS A 5 -9.03 16.36 3.10
CA LYS A 5 -8.31 16.62 1.83
C LYS A 5 -9.18 16.15 0.65
N PRO A 6 -8.89 16.59 -0.60
CA PRO A 6 -9.60 16.09 -1.79
C PRO A 6 -9.56 14.57 -1.89
N LEU A 7 -10.67 13.93 -2.29
CA LEU A 7 -10.78 12.46 -2.37
C LEU A 7 -9.68 11.83 -3.23
N ALA A 8 -9.29 12.49 -4.33
CA ALA A 8 -8.17 12.04 -5.18
C ALA A 8 -6.87 11.84 -4.39
N LYS A 9 -6.61 12.66 -3.37
CA LYS A 9 -5.41 12.57 -2.53
C LYS A 9 -5.46 11.44 -1.48
N TYR A 10 -6.54 10.69 -1.43
CA TYR A 10 -6.58 9.41 -0.71
C TYR A 10 -6.20 8.23 -1.60
N ILE A 11 -6.17 8.36 -2.92
CA ILE A 11 -6.10 7.23 -3.85
C ILE A 11 -4.68 7.02 -4.36
N ASP A 12 -4.16 5.79 -4.18
CA ASP A 12 -3.03 5.23 -4.91
C ASP A 12 -3.60 4.46 -6.11
N HIS A 13 -3.50 5.06 -7.31
CA HIS A 13 -4.00 4.45 -8.55
C HIS A 13 -3.13 3.27 -8.94
N THR A 14 -3.70 2.05 -8.94
CA THR A 14 -2.92 0.81 -8.81
C THR A 14 -3.05 -0.09 -10.03
N LEU A 15 -1.91 -0.55 -10.56
CA LEU A 15 -1.82 -1.60 -11.57
C LEU A 15 -0.68 -2.56 -11.25
N LEU A 16 -1.02 -3.78 -10.78
CA LEU A 16 -0.07 -4.79 -10.30
C LEU A 16 -0.21 -6.14 -11.00
N LYS A 17 -1.01 -6.22 -12.05
CA LYS A 17 -1.18 -7.45 -12.82
C LYS A 17 0.18 -7.94 -13.38
N PRO A 18 0.43 -9.25 -13.39
CA PRO A 18 1.70 -9.80 -13.90
C PRO A 18 1.89 -9.60 -15.41
N ASP A 19 0.80 -9.39 -16.14
CA ASP A 19 0.75 -9.13 -17.59
C ASP A 19 0.62 -7.64 -17.94
N ALA A 20 0.75 -6.74 -16.96
CA ALA A 20 0.71 -5.29 -17.21
C ALA A 20 1.82 -4.88 -18.19
N THR A 21 1.45 -4.14 -19.22
CA THR A 21 2.37 -3.66 -20.25
C THR A 21 2.90 -2.25 -19.96
N PRO A 22 4.05 -1.83 -20.57
CA PRO A 22 4.53 -0.45 -20.46
C PRO A 22 3.49 0.59 -20.88
N GLU A 23 2.69 0.32 -21.90
CA GLU A 23 1.63 1.20 -22.40
C GLU A 23 0.52 1.37 -21.37
N GLU A 24 0.14 0.29 -20.65
CA GLU A 24 -0.84 0.37 -19.56
C GLU A 24 -0.30 1.17 -18.36
N ILE A 25 1.00 1.08 -18.07
CA ILE A 25 1.64 1.90 -17.03
C ILE A 25 1.65 3.38 -17.44
N LYS A 26 1.98 3.73 -18.69
CA LYS A 26 1.89 5.11 -19.19
C LYS A 26 0.47 5.65 -19.06
N LYS A 27 -0.52 4.84 -19.44
CA LYS A 27 -1.95 5.21 -19.29
C LYS A 27 -2.30 5.46 -17.82
N LEU A 28 -1.88 4.58 -16.91
CA LEU A 28 -2.08 4.73 -15.47
C LEU A 28 -1.50 6.07 -14.96
N CYS A 29 -0.28 6.41 -15.41
CA CYS A 29 0.38 7.66 -15.04
C CYS A 29 -0.35 8.89 -15.60
N ALA A 30 -0.81 8.83 -16.86
CA ALA A 30 -1.59 9.90 -17.48
C ALA A 30 -2.91 10.14 -16.71
N GLU A 31 -3.64 9.08 -16.38
CA GLU A 31 -4.84 9.14 -15.54
C GLU A 31 -4.52 9.74 -14.15
N ALA A 32 -3.43 9.32 -13.52
CA ALA A 32 -3.05 9.83 -12.22
C ALA A 32 -2.71 11.34 -12.23
N ARG A 33 -2.08 11.83 -13.30
CA ARG A 33 -1.85 13.27 -13.52
C ARG A 33 -3.15 14.04 -13.72
N GLU A 34 -4.03 13.54 -14.58
CA GLU A 34 -5.31 14.18 -14.92
C GLU A 34 -6.20 14.34 -13.68
N TYR A 35 -6.33 13.29 -12.89
CA TYR A 35 -7.20 13.30 -11.71
C TYR A 35 -6.49 13.76 -10.41
N GLY A 36 -5.19 13.99 -10.45
CA GLY A 36 -4.42 14.47 -9.30
C GLY A 36 -4.36 13.47 -8.15
N PHE A 37 -4.26 12.17 -8.42
CA PHE A 37 -4.17 11.13 -7.40
C PHE A 37 -2.97 11.34 -6.46
N ALA A 38 -2.95 10.66 -5.33
CA ALA A 38 -1.84 10.72 -4.38
C ALA A 38 -0.58 10.09 -4.97
N SER A 39 -0.72 8.88 -5.52
CA SER A 39 0.36 8.13 -6.17
C SER A 39 -0.17 7.21 -7.26
N VAL A 40 0.74 6.68 -8.08
CA VAL A 40 0.54 5.38 -8.76
C VAL A 40 1.18 4.29 -7.94
N CYS A 41 0.64 3.05 -8.01
CA CYS A 41 1.26 1.88 -7.36
C CYS A 41 1.50 0.79 -8.41
N VAL A 42 2.77 0.43 -8.60
CA VAL A 42 3.24 -0.44 -9.69
C VAL A 42 4.22 -1.50 -9.19
N ASN A 43 4.47 -2.54 -10.02
CA ASN A 43 5.57 -3.47 -9.77
C ASN A 43 6.93 -2.77 -9.93
N SER A 44 7.94 -3.20 -9.18
CA SER A 44 9.26 -2.55 -9.08
C SER A 44 9.98 -2.41 -10.43
N CYS A 45 9.73 -3.30 -11.40
CA CYS A 45 10.28 -3.22 -12.75
C CYS A 45 9.80 -1.99 -13.56
N TYR A 46 8.71 -1.34 -13.12
CA TYR A 46 8.15 -0.14 -13.76
C TYR A 46 8.47 1.16 -13.02
N ALA A 47 9.29 1.12 -11.95
CA ALA A 47 9.62 2.31 -11.16
C ALA A 47 10.19 3.45 -12.02
N ALA A 48 11.20 3.17 -12.85
CA ALA A 48 11.83 4.17 -13.72
C ALA A 48 10.87 4.75 -14.76
N LEU A 49 10.02 3.90 -15.36
CA LEU A 49 9.02 4.34 -16.33
C LEU A 49 7.99 5.27 -15.66
N ALA A 50 7.42 4.85 -14.53
CA ALA A 50 6.44 5.64 -13.80
C ALA A 50 7.05 6.97 -13.31
N SER A 51 8.30 6.95 -12.83
CA SER A 51 9.00 8.15 -12.39
C SER A 51 9.17 9.17 -13.54
N ALA A 52 9.57 8.71 -14.72
CA ALA A 52 9.70 9.57 -15.90
C ALA A 52 8.35 10.15 -16.34
N GLU A 53 7.29 9.32 -16.40
CA GLU A 53 5.95 9.74 -16.82
C GLU A 53 5.30 10.73 -15.83
N LEU A 54 5.68 10.69 -14.55
CA LEU A 54 5.10 11.53 -13.50
C LEU A 54 5.94 12.74 -13.11
N GLU A 55 7.08 12.97 -13.77
CA GLU A 55 7.96 14.10 -13.49
C GLU A 55 7.18 15.43 -13.50
N GLY A 56 7.34 16.23 -12.45
CA GLY A 56 6.69 17.54 -12.29
C GLY A 56 5.18 17.51 -12.06
N SER A 57 4.54 16.34 -11.91
CA SER A 57 3.07 16.22 -11.73
C SER A 57 2.60 16.39 -10.29
N GLY A 58 3.47 16.19 -9.29
CA GLY A 58 3.09 16.10 -7.87
C GLY A 58 2.32 14.82 -7.51
N VAL A 59 2.35 13.80 -8.39
CA VAL A 59 1.88 12.43 -8.11
C VAL A 59 3.09 11.57 -7.80
N GLU A 60 3.05 10.85 -6.67
CA GLU A 60 4.17 10.03 -6.21
C GLU A 60 4.20 8.66 -6.91
N VAL A 61 5.39 8.06 -6.98
CA VAL A 61 5.59 6.68 -7.43
C VAL A 61 5.71 5.78 -6.22
N CYS A 62 4.78 4.84 -6.08
CA CYS A 62 4.83 3.76 -5.10
C CYS A 62 5.17 2.44 -5.80
N CYS A 63 6.09 1.66 -5.25
CA CYS A 63 6.41 0.32 -5.74
C CYS A 63 6.14 -0.75 -4.68
N VAL A 64 5.63 -1.91 -5.13
CA VAL A 64 5.50 -3.08 -4.25
C VAL A 64 6.83 -3.81 -4.11
N VAL A 65 7.06 -4.44 -2.94
CA VAL A 65 8.28 -5.19 -2.59
C VAL A 65 7.91 -6.50 -1.88
N GLY A 66 8.57 -7.59 -2.24
CA GLY A 66 8.25 -8.92 -1.72
C GLY A 66 6.84 -9.37 -2.10
N PHE A 67 6.32 -8.87 -3.17
CA PHE A 67 4.91 -8.94 -3.54
C PHE A 67 4.62 -10.08 -4.53
N PRO A 68 3.48 -10.80 -4.40
CA PRO A 68 2.44 -10.59 -3.38
C PRO A 68 2.60 -11.47 -2.12
N LEU A 69 3.55 -12.38 -2.07
CA LEU A 69 3.61 -13.47 -1.08
C LEU A 69 4.27 -13.07 0.25
N GLY A 70 5.18 -12.09 0.25
CA GLY A 70 5.96 -11.72 1.42
C GLY A 70 6.95 -12.78 1.92
N ALA A 71 7.07 -13.90 1.20
CA ALA A 71 7.80 -15.10 1.63
C ALA A 71 9.27 -15.14 1.18
N MET A 72 9.74 -14.12 0.47
CA MET A 72 11.16 -14.04 0.11
C MET A 72 12.03 -13.68 1.34
N ASP A 73 13.32 -13.92 1.26
CA ASP A 73 14.25 -13.60 2.34
C ASP A 73 14.41 -12.07 2.54
N MET A 74 14.78 -11.71 3.76
CA MET A 74 14.92 -10.32 4.19
C MET A 74 15.88 -9.49 3.33
N ALA A 75 17.03 -10.07 2.95
CA ALA A 75 18.04 -9.36 2.16
C ALA A 75 17.54 -9.06 0.76
N SER A 76 16.83 -10.00 0.13
CA SER A 76 16.21 -9.83 -1.18
C SER A 76 15.15 -8.73 -1.18
N LYS A 77 14.27 -8.66 -0.16
CA LYS A 77 13.30 -7.56 0.00
C LYS A 77 13.99 -6.21 0.12
N ALA A 78 15.05 -6.11 0.93
CA ALA A 78 15.79 -4.88 1.12
C ALA A 78 16.48 -4.42 -0.18
N ILE A 79 17.05 -5.35 -0.95
CA ILE A 79 17.67 -5.06 -2.26
C ILE A 79 16.59 -4.59 -3.26
N GLU A 80 15.44 -5.24 -3.30
CA GLU A 80 14.33 -4.83 -4.18
C GLU A 80 13.86 -3.41 -3.83
N ALA A 81 13.67 -3.10 -2.54
CA ALA A 81 13.28 -1.76 -2.09
C ALA A 81 14.32 -0.70 -2.48
N ARG A 82 15.60 -0.95 -2.24
CA ARG A 82 16.70 -0.05 -2.64
C ARG A 82 16.71 0.22 -4.13
N ASN A 83 16.54 -0.82 -4.94
CA ASN A 83 16.56 -0.70 -6.39
C ASN A 83 15.33 0.07 -6.91
N ALA A 84 14.15 -0.16 -6.32
CA ALA A 84 12.94 0.59 -6.65
C ALA A 84 13.10 2.09 -6.33
N VAL A 85 13.66 2.43 -5.17
CA VAL A 85 13.94 3.82 -4.79
C VAL A 85 14.99 4.45 -5.70
N ALA A 86 16.08 3.74 -6.01
CA ALA A 86 17.09 4.21 -6.97
C ALA A 86 16.52 4.45 -8.37
N ALA A 87 15.45 3.74 -8.74
CA ALA A 87 14.72 3.91 -9.99
C ALA A 87 13.60 4.98 -9.91
N GLY A 88 13.45 5.69 -8.78
CA GLY A 88 12.54 6.83 -8.63
C GLY A 88 11.28 6.57 -7.80
N ALA A 89 11.16 5.41 -7.14
CA ALA A 89 10.06 5.20 -6.18
C ALA A 89 10.21 6.11 -4.96
N GLN A 90 9.13 6.76 -4.57
CA GLN A 90 9.04 7.70 -3.45
C GLN A 90 8.30 7.10 -2.24
N GLU A 91 7.61 5.97 -2.45
CA GLU A 91 6.95 5.17 -1.43
C GLU A 91 7.13 3.67 -1.75
N ILE A 92 7.16 2.83 -0.72
CA ILE A 92 7.26 1.37 -0.85
C ILE A 92 6.09 0.70 -0.14
N ASP A 93 5.43 -0.24 -0.82
CA ASP A 93 4.42 -1.14 -0.24
C ASP A 93 5.04 -2.54 -0.11
N MET A 94 5.59 -2.90 1.05
CA MET A 94 6.16 -4.22 1.27
C MET A 94 5.15 -5.22 1.81
N VAL A 95 5.27 -6.49 1.45
CA VAL A 95 4.49 -7.56 2.07
C VAL A 95 5.26 -8.16 3.24
N MET A 96 4.62 -8.20 4.41
CA MET A 96 5.12 -8.86 5.62
C MET A 96 5.28 -10.38 5.39
N ASN A 97 6.21 -11.02 6.09
CA ASN A 97 6.28 -12.48 6.09
C ASN A 97 5.18 -13.08 7.01
N VAL A 98 4.02 -13.37 6.41
CA VAL A 98 2.85 -13.89 7.12
C VAL A 98 3.13 -15.25 7.77
N GLY A 99 3.87 -16.12 7.10
CA GLY A 99 4.21 -17.44 7.63
C GLY A 99 5.03 -17.36 8.92
N ARG A 100 6.00 -16.45 8.97
CA ARG A 100 6.82 -16.21 10.19
C ARG A 100 5.99 -15.60 11.33
N LEU A 101 5.05 -14.69 11.00
CA LEU A 101 4.13 -14.16 12.01
C LEU A 101 3.29 -15.28 12.64
N LYS A 102 2.68 -16.14 11.81
CA LYS A 102 1.90 -17.30 12.28
C LYS A 102 2.74 -18.31 13.07
N GLY A 103 4.02 -18.41 12.74
CA GLY A 103 5.01 -19.20 13.49
C GLY A 103 5.47 -18.54 14.79
N VAL A 104 4.90 -17.40 15.19
CA VAL A 104 5.24 -16.64 16.39
C VAL A 104 6.70 -16.12 16.38
N GLU A 105 7.30 -16.00 15.18
CA GLU A 105 8.67 -15.51 15.01
C GLU A 105 8.68 -13.96 14.89
N TYR A 106 8.15 -13.27 15.90
CA TYR A 106 7.89 -11.82 15.86
C TYR A 106 9.15 -10.98 15.67
N GLU A 107 10.28 -11.39 16.27
CA GLU A 107 11.56 -10.69 16.10
C GLU A 107 12.08 -10.80 14.65
N TYR A 108 11.86 -11.94 13.98
CA TYR A 108 12.17 -12.07 12.56
C TYR A 108 11.33 -11.12 11.73
N VAL A 109 10.01 -11.09 11.97
CA VAL A 109 9.08 -10.20 11.22
C VAL A 109 9.44 -8.73 11.43
N ARG A 110 9.76 -8.35 12.68
CA ARG A 110 10.19 -7.00 12.99
C ARG A 110 11.49 -6.63 12.27
N ALA A 111 12.48 -7.52 12.28
CA ALA A 111 13.76 -7.32 11.60
C ALA A 111 13.59 -7.23 10.07
N ASP A 112 12.74 -8.08 9.48
CA ASP A 112 12.42 -8.06 8.03
C ASP A 112 11.86 -6.69 7.61
N ILE A 113 10.87 -6.18 8.35
CA ILE A 113 10.27 -4.87 8.09
C ILE A 113 11.30 -3.74 8.32
N ALA A 114 12.00 -3.76 9.46
CA ALA A 114 12.97 -2.72 9.80
C ALA A 114 14.11 -2.62 8.78
N THR A 115 14.56 -3.76 8.24
CA THR A 115 15.60 -3.80 7.19
C THR A 115 15.13 -3.11 5.92
N VAL A 116 13.88 -3.34 5.50
CA VAL A 116 13.29 -2.65 4.34
C VAL A 116 13.13 -1.15 4.61
N VAL A 117 12.59 -0.77 5.79
CA VAL A 117 12.41 0.64 6.18
C VAL A 117 13.73 1.40 6.14
N GLN A 118 14.78 0.85 6.76
CA GLN A 118 16.10 1.46 6.80
C GLN A 118 16.76 1.57 5.43
N THR A 119 16.62 0.52 4.61
CA THR A 119 17.24 0.47 3.28
C THR A 119 16.54 1.34 2.26
N ALA A 120 15.22 1.43 2.32
CA ALA A 120 14.43 2.27 1.43
C ALA A 120 14.67 3.77 1.69
N GLY A 121 14.70 4.20 2.95
CA GLY A 121 14.86 5.61 3.30
C GLY A 121 13.70 6.52 2.87
N VAL A 122 12.60 5.94 2.41
CA VAL A 122 11.33 6.58 2.03
C VAL A 122 10.18 5.94 2.84
N PRO A 123 8.97 6.54 2.87
CA PRO A 123 7.84 5.95 3.57
C PRO A 123 7.56 4.52 3.11
N VAL A 124 7.52 3.58 4.07
CA VAL A 124 7.18 2.17 3.83
C VAL A 124 5.80 1.87 4.40
N LYS A 125 4.95 1.22 3.59
CA LYS A 125 3.64 0.70 3.98
C LYS A 125 3.74 -0.82 4.08
N VAL A 126 3.37 -1.38 5.23
CA VAL A 126 3.46 -2.82 5.50
C VAL A 126 2.13 -3.49 5.23
N ILE A 127 2.06 -4.33 4.21
CA ILE A 127 0.90 -5.17 3.90
C ILE A 127 0.89 -6.35 4.86
N ILE A 128 -0.11 -6.40 5.74
CA ILE A 128 -0.24 -7.48 6.72
C ILE A 128 -1.08 -8.66 6.22
N GLU A 129 -1.82 -8.52 5.12
CA GLU A 129 -2.71 -9.50 4.49
C GLU A 129 -3.79 -10.00 5.45
N THR A 130 -4.69 -9.10 5.84
CA THR A 130 -5.68 -9.30 6.91
C THR A 130 -6.53 -10.54 6.76
N CYS A 131 -6.85 -10.95 5.51
CA CYS A 131 -7.68 -12.14 5.25
C CYS A 131 -7.03 -13.48 5.67
N LEU A 132 -5.72 -13.49 5.94
CA LEU A 132 -4.99 -14.67 6.42
C LEU A 132 -4.80 -14.69 7.93
N LEU A 133 -5.22 -13.63 8.65
CA LEU A 133 -4.91 -13.38 10.05
C LEU A 133 -6.18 -13.39 10.93
N SER A 134 -6.06 -13.91 12.15
CA SER A 134 -7.02 -13.64 13.23
C SER A 134 -6.89 -12.19 13.70
N ASP A 135 -7.85 -11.71 14.48
CA ASP A 135 -7.83 -10.33 15.00
C ASP A 135 -6.63 -10.08 15.93
N ASP A 136 -6.22 -11.06 16.71
CA ASP A 136 -5.01 -10.96 17.53
C ASP A 136 -3.75 -10.90 16.67
N GLU A 137 -3.65 -11.73 15.63
CA GLU A 137 -2.53 -11.70 14.68
C GLU A 137 -2.47 -10.36 13.92
N LYS A 138 -3.62 -9.77 13.55
CA LYS A 138 -3.68 -8.41 12.95
C LYS A 138 -3.13 -7.36 13.90
N ARG A 139 -3.49 -7.42 15.21
CA ARG A 139 -2.96 -6.50 16.21
C ARG A 139 -1.46 -6.65 16.37
N TRP A 140 -0.94 -7.87 16.49
CA TRP A 140 0.50 -8.11 16.56
C TRP A 140 1.23 -7.60 15.31
N ALA A 141 0.71 -7.89 14.11
CA ALA A 141 1.29 -7.40 12.86
C ALA A 141 1.39 -5.87 12.82
N CYS A 142 0.33 -5.18 13.23
CA CYS A 142 0.30 -3.71 13.29
C CYS A 142 1.33 -3.16 14.29
N GLN A 143 1.40 -3.72 15.50
CA GLN A 143 2.35 -3.31 16.53
C GLN A 143 3.81 -3.56 16.10
N ILE A 144 4.08 -4.70 15.48
CA ILE A 144 5.42 -5.04 14.95
C ILE A 144 5.81 -4.08 13.83
N ALA A 145 4.89 -3.77 12.92
CA ALA A 145 5.15 -2.83 11.84
C ALA A 145 5.46 -1.42 12.37
N GLU A 146 4.72 -0.94 13.36
CA GLU A 146 4.98 0.34 14.03
C GLU A 146 6.34 0.35 14.73
N GLN A 147 6.67 -0.69 15.50
CA GLN A 147 7.97 -0.83 16.17
C GLN A 147 9.14 -0.90 15.18
N ALA A 148 8.92 -1.42 13.99
CA ALA A 148 9.90 -1.48 12.92
C ALA A 148 10.06 -0.16 12.15
N GLY A 149 9.27 0.88 12.47
CA GLY A 149 9.34 2.21 11.86
C GLY A 149 8.54 2.36 10.57
N ALA A 150 7.54 1.51 10.33
CA ALA A 150 6.65 1.65 9.18
C ALA A 150 5.87 2.97 9.23
N ALA A 151 5.71 3.64 8.08
CA ALA A 151 4.90 4.83 7.95
C ALA A 151 3.40 4.53 7.85
N PHE A 152 3.06 3.31 7.38
CA PHE A 152 1.69 2.81 7.28
C PHE A 152 1.63 1.31 7.58
N VAL A 153 0.46 0.87 8.05
CA VAL A 153 -0.02 -0.50 7.93
C VAL A 153 -1.05 -0.57 6.80
N LYS A 154 -0.99 -1.61 5.96
CA LYS A 154 -1.88 -1.80 4.81
C LYS A 154 -2.61 -3.13 4.94
N THR A 155 -3.91 -3.16 4.61
CA THR A 155 -4.74 -4.36 4.78
C THR A 155 -4.29 -5.53 3.91
N SER A 156 -4.19 -5.34 2.60
CA SER A 156 -4.23 -6.46 1.65
C SER A 156 -3.38 -6.20 0.41
N THR A 157 -2.93 -7.30 -0.21
CA THR A 157 -2.29 -7.28 -1.54
C THR A 157 -3.30 -7.11 -2.67
N GLY A 158 -4.52 -7.63 -2.50
CA GLY A 158 -5.52 -7.81 -3.57
C GLY A 158 -5.31 -9.08 -4.42
N PHE A 159 -4.35 -9.93 -4.05
CA PHE A 159 -4.01 -11.20 -4.74
C PHE A 159 -4.26 -12.44 -3.87
N SER A 160 -4.90 -12.28 -2.72
CA SER A 160 -5.30 -13.35 -1.80
C SER A 160 -6.82 -13.56 -1.83
N THR A 161 -7.34 -14.28 -0.84
CA THR A 161 -8.75 -14.69 -0.75
C THR A 161 -9.70 -13.56 -0.34
N GLY A 162 -9.18 -12.44 0.20
CA GLY A 162 -9.97 -11.29 0.65
C GLY A 162 -9.28 -9.96 0.39
N GLY A 163 -10.03 -8.87 0.60
CA GLY A 163 -9.57 -7.49 0.50
C GLY A 163 -9.81 -6.71 1.79
N ALA A 164 -9.85 -5.38 1.70
CA ALA A 164 -10.12 -4.52 2.84
C ALA A 164 -11.58 -4.67 3.31
N THR A 165 -11.76 -4.72 4.64
CA THR A 165 -13.06 -4.59 5.30
C THR A 165 -13.06 -3.38 6.23
N VAL A 166 -14.24 -2.84 6.52
CA VAL A 166 -14.41 -1.72 7.46
C VAL A 166 -13.92 -2.11 8.86
N GLU A 167 -14.20 -3.36 9.24
CA GLU A 167 -13.81 -3.94 10.53
C GLU A 167 -12.29 -4.01 10.67
N ASP A 168 -11.59 -4.50 9.63
CA ASP A 168 -10.13 -4.59 9.61
C ASP A 168 -9.49 -3.21 9.69
N VAL A 169 -9.97 -2.26 8.88
CA VAL A 169 -9.44 -0.88 8.90
C VAL A 169 -9.60 -0.25 10.28
N ARG A 170 -10.78 -0.41 10.92
CA ARG A 170 -11.03 0.09 12.27
C ARG A 170 -10.11 -0.57 13.29
N LEU A 171 -9.98 -1.90 13.27
CA LEU A 171 -9.08 -2.64 14.15
C LEU A 171 -7.63 -2.16 14.01
N MET A 172 -7.17 -1.97 12.76
CA MET A 172 -5.81 -1.49 12.49
C MET A 172 -5.62 -0.06 13.01
N ARG A 173 -6.59 0.84 12.77
CA ARG A 173 -6.53 2.23 13.24
C ARG A 173 -6.50 2.32 14.78
N GLU A 174 -7.31 1.49 15.46
CA GLU A 174 -7.34 1.42 16.92
C GLU A 174 -6.06 0.81 17.52
N THR A 175 -5.31 0.03 16.74
CA THR A 175 -4.12 -0.69 17.21
C THR A 175 -2.85 0.15 17.12
N VAL A 176 -2.68 0.95 16.05
CA VAL A 176 -1.49 1.78 15.84
C VAL A 176 -1.68 3.19 16.38
N SER A 177 -0.58 3.85 16.75
CA SER A 177 -0.60 5.25 17.18
C SER A 177 -0.91 6.19 16.01
N GLU A 178 -1.14 7.47 16.32
CA GLU A 178 -1.35 8.53 15.31
C GLU A 178 -0.13 8.76 14.39
N LYS A 179 1.04 8.26 14.76
CA LYS A 179 2.26 8.35 13.94
C LYS A 179 2.24 7.40 12.74
N VAL A 180 1.48 6.32 12.82
CA VAL A 180 1.34 5.32 11.76
C VAL A 180 -0.03 5.46 11.11
N ARG A 181 -0.06 5.62 9.81
CA ARG A 181 -1.28 5.76 9.00
C ARG A 181 -1.80 4.39 8.55
N VAL A 182 -3.06 4.35 8.13
CA VAL A 182 -3.71 3.13 7.64
C VAL A 182 -4.00 3.25 6.15
N LYS A 183 -3.64 2.22 5.37
CA LYS A 183 -4.02 2.09 3.96
C LYS A 183 -4.97 0.92 3.78
N ALA A 184 -6.16 1.16 3.24
CA ALA A 184 -7.08 0.14 2.81
C ALA A 184 -6.84 -0.22 1.34
N ALA A 185 -6.76 -1.51 1.00
CA ALA A 185 -6.58 -1.96 -0.37
C ALA A 185 -7.24 -3.32 -0.62
N GLY A 186 -7.63 -3.57 -1.88
CA GLY A 186 -8.33 -4.79 -2.29
C GLY A 186 -9.84 -4.66 -2.17
N GLY A 187 -10.53 -4.77 -3.31
CA GLY A 187 -12.00 -4.76 -3.37
C GLY A 187 -12.67 -3.38 -3.37
N ILE A 188 -11.93 -2.28 -3.30
CA ILE A 188 -12.48 -0.92 -3.28
C ILE A 188 -12.71 -0.46 -4.72
N ARG A 189 -13.99 -0.38 -5.14
CA ARG A 189 -14.34 -0.15 -6.55
C ARG A 189 -15.30 1.01 -6.80
N ASP A 190 -15.93 1.53 -5.75
CA ASP A 190 -16.95 2.58 -5.83
C ASP A 190 -16.79 3.60 -4.70
N TYR A 191 -17.47 4.74 -4.85
CA TYR A 191 -17.44 5.85 -3.91
C TYR A 191 -17.91 5.45 -2.50
N LYS A 192 -19.01 4.70 -2.41
CA LYS A 192 -19.58 4.29 -1.12
C LYS A 192 -18.59 3.46 -0.30
N THR A 193 -17.97 2.48 -0.95
CA THR A 193 -16.94 1.63 -0.32
C THR A 193 -15.72 2.46 0.08
N ALA A 194 -15.27 3.38 -0.79
CA ALA A 194 -14.13 4.25 -0.51
C ALA A 194 -14.37 5.14 0.73
N ILE A 195 -15.54 5.76 0.82
CA ILE A 195 -15.91 6.59 1.98
C ILE A 195 -16.00 5.75 3.24
N ALA A 196 -16.61 4.56 3.21
CA ALA A 196 -16.69 3.68 4.36
C ALA A 196 -15.29 3.31 4.91
N MET A 197 -14.30 3.08 4.05
CA MET A 197 -12.92 2.83 4.48
C MET A 197 -12.28 4.08 5.13
N ILE A 198 -12.51 5.27 4.57
CA ILE A 198 -12.01 6.53 5.15
C ILE A 198 -12.66 6.79 6.52
N GLU A 199 -13.96 6.59 6.65
CA GLU A 199 -14.70 6.73 7.91
C GLU A 199 -14.24 5.72 8.98
N ALA A 200 -13.79 4.54 8.55
CA ALA A 200 -13.20 3.55 9.45
C ALA A 200 -11.76 3.92 9.90
N GLY A 201 -11.15 4.95 9.32
CA GLY A 201 -9.83 5.45 9.69
C GLY A 201 -8.73 5.24 8.65
N ALA A 202 -9.09 4.94 7.38
CA ALA A 202 -8.09 4.85 6.32
C ALA A 202 -7.60 6.24 5.88
N ASP A 203 -6.30 6.44 5.87
CA ASP A 203 -5.62 7.65 5.39
C ASP A 203 -5.29 7.58 3.90
N ARG A 204 -5.26 6.36 3.33
CA ARG A 204 -4.93 6.06 1.93
C ARG A 204 -5.76 4.87 1.43
N LEU A 205 -6.07 4.86 0.15
CA LEU A 205 -6.81 3.80 -0.53
C LEU A 205 -6.01 3.27 -1.72
N GLY A 206 -5.77 1.96 -1.77
CA GLY A 206 -5.21 1.31 -2.95
C GLY A 206 -6.34 0.80 -3.85
N ALA A 207 -6.49 1.37 -5.03
CA ALA A 207 -7.58 1.02 -5.94
C ALA A 207 -7.16 1.09 -7.41
N SER A 208 -7.58 0.11 -8.22
CA SER A 208 -7.51 0.17 -9.69
C SER A 208 -8.69 0.96 -10.30
N ALA A 209 -9.75 1.18 -9.52
CA ALA A 209 -10.97 1.86 -9.94
C ALA A 209 -11.01 3.34 -9.50
N GLY A 210 -9.84 4.00 -9.36
CA GLY A 210 -9.75 5.37 -8.84
C GLY A 210 -10.65 6.38 -9.54
N ILE A 211 -10.75 6.31 -10.87
CA ILE A 211 -11.62 7.18 -11.67
C ILE A 211 -13.10 6.94 -11.38
N ALA A 212 -13.53 5.68 -11.27
CA ALA A 212 -14.91 5.33 -10.94
C ALA A 212 -15.30 5.82 -9.54
N ILE A 213 -14.38 5.71 -8.58
CA ILE A 213 -14.56 6.22 -7.21
C ILE A 213 -14.77 7.75 -7.23
N LEU A 214 -13.97 8.51 -7.99
CA LEU A 214 -14.12 9.96 -8.08
C LEU A 214 -15.42 10.38 -8.79
N LYS A 215 -15.80 9.67 -9.86
CA LYS A 215 -17.05 9.96 -10.58
C LYS A 215 -18.28 9.71 -9.72
N GLY A 216 -18.31 8.66 -8.93
CA GLY A 216 -19.39 8.36 -8.00
C GLY A 216 -19.55 9.39 -6.86
N ALA A 217 -18.59 10.28 -6.66
CA ALA A 217 -18.72 11.41 -5.73
C ALA A 217 -19.57 12.57 -6.29
N GLN A 218 -19.89 12.56 -7.58
CA GLN A 218 -20.63 13.62 -8.29
C GLN A 218 -22.09 13.25 -8.53
N GLU A 219 -22.47 12.00 -8.23
CA GLU A 219 -23.83 11.47 -8.24
C GLU A 219 -24.51 11.61 -6.87
#